data_905f48f5e3fd22b65852def16bd02142
#
_entry.id   905f48f5e3fd22b65852def16bd02142
#
_cell.length_a   1.000
_cell.length_b   1.000
_cell.length_c   1.000
_cell.angle_alpha   90.00
_cell.angle_beta   90.00
_cell.angle_gamma   90.00
#
_symmetry.space_group_name_H-M   'P 1'
#
loop_
_entity.id
_entity.type
_entity.pdbx_description
1 polymer ?
#
loop_
_entity_poly.entity_id
_entity_poly.type
_entity_poly.pdbx_seq_one_letter_code
_entity_poly.pdbx_strand_id
1 'polypeptide(L)'
;LQGMFFDVRRYDLARVGRYKYNKKLHFRNRLNGHILADDVVDVSTGEIIAEAGTTCNRAIATKIQNSGVPYVYVDAEGRRVKVLSNLMVDASEYLNLTEEELEAAGINELVYYPVLTQILEKGLEGDELMAELRANNAELIPKHIMKEDILGSINYCLNLEYGIGQDDDIDHLGNRRIRAVGELLQNQYRIGMSRMERVVRERMSTNDPSDLTPQSLINIKPVTAAVKEFFGSSQLSQFMDQNNPLAELTHKRRLSALGPGGLSRDRAGFEVRDVH
;
A
#
# COMPACT_ATOMS: atom_id res chain seq x y z
N LEU A 1 -4.43 13.50 10.42
CA LEU A 1 -3.34 12.73 9.81
C LEU A 1 -3.46 11.24 10.14
N GLN A 2 -3.55 10.84 11.42
CA GLN A 2 -3.61 9.44 11.80
C GLN A 2 -4.80 8.70 11.16
N GLY A 3 -6.02 9.25 11.21
CA GLY A 3 -7.19 8.64 10.56
C GLY A 3 -7.16 8.67 9.03
N MET A 4 -6.34 9.55 8.43
CA MET A 4 -6.23 9.69 6.99
C MET A 4 -5.22 8.71 6.38
N PHE A 5 -4.08 8.48 7.05
CA PHE A 5 -2.96 7.72 6.52
C PHE A 5 -2.75 6.36 7.20
N PHE A 6 -3.20 6.20 8.45
CA PHE A 6 -2.93 5.00 9.25
C PHE A 6 -4.19 4.22 9.65
N ASP A 7 -5.36 4.69 9.23
CA ASP A 7 -6.60 3.92 9.43
C ASP A 7 -6.66 2.78 8.41
N VAL A 8 -6.61 1.56 8.90
CA VAL A 8 -6.62 0.33 8.10
C VAL A 8 -7.88 0.18 7.25
N ARG A 9 -8.96 0.87 7.60
CA ARG A 9 -10.19 0.91 6.81
C ARG A 9 -10.07 1.77 5.54
N ARG A 10 -9.12 2.70 5.54
CA ARG A 10 -8.87 3.64 4.44
C ARG A 10 -7.62 3.32 3.65
N TYR A 11 -6.63 2.72 4.30
CA TYR A 11 -5.37 2.35 3.68
C TYR A 11 -5.28 0.83 3.52
N ASP A 12 -5.00 0.39 2.32
CA ASP A 12 -4.78 -1.01 2.01
C ASP A 12 -3.33 -1.39 2.36
N LEU A 13 -3.17 -2.19 3.41
CA LEU A 13 -1.87 -2.73 3.84
C LEU A 13 -1.44 -3.96 3.02
N ALA A 14 -2.28 -4.40 2.08
CA ALA A 14 -1.91 -5.50 1.19
C ALA A 14 -0.85 -5.06 0.17
N ARG A 15 -0.23 -6.04 -0.47
CA ARG A 15 0.73 -5.85 -1.56
C ARG A 15 0.20 -4.91 -2.67
N VAL A 16 -1.09 -4.99 -2.98
CA VAL A 16 -1.73 -4.13 -3.98
C VAL A 16 -1.70 -2.65 -3.59
N GLY A 17 -1.92 -2.32 -2.32
CA GLY A 17 -1.85 -0.94 -1.82
C GLY A 17 -0.46 -0.36 -1.97
N ARG A 18 0.58 -1.10 -1.55
CA ARG A 18 1.97 -0.69 -1.71
C ARG A 18 2.36 -0.51 -3.18
N TYR A 19 1.97 -1.45 -4.04
CA TYR A 19 2.20 -1.35 -5.48
C TYR A 19 1.58 -0.07 -6.08
N LYS A 20 0.36 0.29 -5.70
CA LYS A 20 -0.29 1.52 -6.18
C LYS A 20 0.46 2.78 -5.74
N TYR A 21 0.90 2.85 -4.48
CA TYR A 21 1.73 3.95 -4.00
C TYR A 21 3.02 4.07 -4.80
N ASN A 22 3.76 2.99 -4.93
CA ASN A 22 5.00 2.96 -5.70
C ASN A 22 4.76 3.38 -7.15
N LYS A 23 3.72 2.87 -7.81
CA LYS A 23 3.37 3.23 -9.18
C LYS A 23 3.08 4.72 -9.35
N LYS A 24 2.38 5.34 -8.38
CA LYS A 24 2.06 6.78 -8.42
C LYS A 24 3.28 7.65 -8.14
N LEU A 25 4.09 7.30 -7.15
CA LEU A 25 5.22 8.12 -6.71
C LEU A 25 6.50 7.88 -7.51
N HIS A 26 6.53 6.87 -8.36
CA HIS A 26 7.68 6.50 -9.18
C HIS A 26 8.09 7.62 -10.14
N PHE A 27 9.36 7.99 -10.16
CA PHE A 27 9.90 9.00 -11.07
C PHE A 27 9.67 8.63 -12.54
N ARG A 28 9.77 7.35 -12.90
CA ARG A 28 9.52 6.86 -14.26
C ARG A 28 8.19 7.30 -14.84
N ASN A 29 7.16 7.46 -14.01
CA ASN A 29 5.83 7.86 -14.45
C ASN A 29 5.60 9.39 -14.36
N ARG A 30 6.42 10.09 -13.60
CA ARG A 30 6.27 11.53 -13.33
C ARG A 30 7.23 12.40 -14.12
N LEU A 31 8.44 11.90 -14.42
CA LEU A 31 9.46 12.67 -15.13
C LEU A 31 9.40 12.45 -16.65
N ASN A 32 8.80 11.36 -17.13
CA ASN A 32 8.78 11.04 -18.54
C ASN A 32 8.11 12.13 -19.38
N GLY A 33 8.85 12.68 -20.36
CA GLY A 33 8.42 13.77 -21.21
C GLY A 33 8.66 15.18 -20.68
N HIS A 34 9.12 15.32 -19.44
CA HIS A 34 9.45 16.61 -18.84
C HIS A 34 10.92 16.94 -18.98
N ILE A 35 11.25 18.25 -18.94
CA ILE A 35 12.62 18.77 -19.03
C ILE A 35 13.17 18.92 -17.60
N LEU A 36 14.39 18.42 -17.39
CA LEU A 36 15.08 18.55 -16.10
C LEU A 36 15.59 20.00 -15.94
N ALA A 37 15.29 20.63 -14.81
CA ALA A 37 15.72 21.97 -14.52
C ALA A 37 17.17 22.04 -13.99
N ASP A 38 17.62 20.95 -13.34
CA ASP A 38 18.96 20.83 -12.77
C ASP A 38 19.62 19.52 -13.18
N ASP A 39 20.94 19.47 -13.01
CA ASP A 39 21.69 18.21 -13.15
C ASP A 39 21.26 17.22 -12.10
N VAL A 40 21.08 15.98 -12.50
CA VAL A 40 20.75 14.87 -11.61
C VAL A 40 21.98 14.01 -11.42
N VAL A 41 22.45 13.93 -10.19
CA VAL A 41 23.67 13.21 -9.80
C VAL A 41 23.28 11.96 -9.01
N ASP A 42 23.91 10.85 -9.32
CA ASP A 42 23.78 9.60 -8.54
C ASP A 42 24.33 9.80 -7.13
N VAL A 43 23.54 9.40 -6.13
CA VAL A 43 23.93 9.58 -4.72
C VAL A 43 25.07 8.66 -4.32
N SER A 44 25.20 7.50 -4.96
CA SER A 44 26.20 6.48 -4.63
C SER A 44 27.53 6.69 -5.32
N THR A 45 27.51 7.06 -6.61
CA THR A 45 28.72 7.17 -7.45
C THR A 45 29.20 8.61 -7.62
N GLY A 46 28.32 9.60 -7.46
CA GLY A 46 28.61 10.99 -7.74
C GLY A 46 28.62 11.33 -9.23
N GLU A 47 28.26 10.39 -10.11
CA GLU A 47 28.19 10.61 -11.55
C GLU A 47 26.92 11.35 -11.96
N ILE A 48 27.01 12.17 -13.01
CA ILE A 48 25.85 12.87 -13.57
C ILE A 48 25.05 11.86 -14.42
N ILE A 49 23.82 11.57 -13.98
CA ILE A 49 22.87 10.70 -14.70
C ILE A 49 22.25 11.43 -15.88
N ALA A 50 21.92 12.70 -15.70
CA ALA A 50 21.34 13.57 -16.71
C ALA A 50 21.64 15.03 -16.41
N GLU A 51 21.95 15.80 -17.44
CA GLU A 51 22.24 17.24 -17.36
C GLU A 51 20.96 18.06 -17.38
N ALA A 52 21.02 19.28 -16.83
CA ALA A 52 19.96 20.27 -16.91
C ALA A 52 19.57 20.55 -18.38
N GLY A 53 18.27 20.76 -18.62
CA GLY A 53 17.74 20.96 -19.98
C GLY A 53 17.49 19.67 -20.77
N THR A 54 17.88 18.49 -20.25
CA THR A 54 17.60 17.22 -20.89
C THR A 54 16.13 16.84 -20.76
N THR A 55 15.49 16.45 -21.87
CA THR A 55 14.16 15.86 -21.83
C THR A 55 14.25 14.44 -21.28
N CYS A 56 13.60 14.22 -20.15
CA CYS A 56 13.63 12.94 -19.46
C CYS A 56 12.79 11.91 -20.21
N ASN A 57 13.43 10.88 -20.75
CA ASN A 57 12.77 9.72 -21.31
C ASN A 57 12.60 8.62 -20.24
N ARG A 58 11.88 7.55 -20.59
CA ARG A 58 11.59 6.45 -19.66
C ARG A 58 12.85 5.76 -19.11
N ALA A 59 13.90 5.64 -19.93
CA ALA A 59 15.16 5.01 -19.52
C ALA A 59 15.93 5.89 -18.51
N ILE A 60 16.04 7.20 -18.79
CA ILE A 60 16.64 8.17 -17.86
C ILE A 60 15.85 8.22 -16.56
N ALA A 61 14.51 8.29 -16.63
CA ALA A 61 13.67 8.32 -15.46
C ALA A 61 13.79 7.05 -14.59
N THR A 62 14.01 5.89 -15.21
CA THR A 62 14.26 4.63 -14.48
C THR A 62 15.63 4.64 -13.80
N LYS A 63 16.67 5.13 -14.48
CA LYS A 63 17.99 5.31 -13.86
C LYS A 63 17.93 6.25 -12.65
N ILE A 64 17.26 7.40 -12.80
CA ILE A 64 17.05 8.35 -11.69
C ILE A 64 16.27 7.71 -10.55
N GLN A 65 15.26 6.88 -10.84
CA GLN A 65 14.53 6.16 -9.81
C GLN A 65 15.44 5.23 -9.01
N ASN A 66 16.27 4.47 -9.70
CA ASN A 66 17.14 3.47 -9.09
C ASN A 66 18.42 4.05 -8.46
N SER A 67 18.77 5.30 -8.70
CA SER A 67 19.94 5.94 -8.08
C SER A 67 19.72 6.43 -6.64
N GLY A 68 18.53 6.21 -6.06
CA GLY A 68 18.23 6.63 -4.69
C GLY A 68 18.11 8.13 -4.47
N VAL A 69 18.02 8.93 -5.54
CA VAL A 69 17.88 10.40 -5.46
C VAL A 69 16.57 10.78 -4.76
N PRO A 70 16.60 11.61 -3.72
CA PRO A 70 15.40 11.94 -2.94
C PRO A 70 14.46 12.92 -3.66
N TYR A 71 14.97 13.75 -4.56
CA TYR A 71 14.18 14.70 -5.35
C TYR A 71 14.88 15.13 -6.63
N VAL A 72 14.09 15.56 -7.59
CA VAL A 72 14.53 16.11 -8.87
C VAL A 72 13.79 17.43 -9.12
N TYR A 73 14.42 18.36 -9.81
CA TYR A 73 13.76 19.58 -10.28
C TYR A 73 13.41 19.45 -11.76
N VAL A 74 12.17 19.78 -12.08
CA VAL A 74 11.61 19.75 -13.44
C VAL A 74 11.25 21.18 -13.83
N ASP A 75 11.49 21.54 -15.09
CA ASP A 75 11.02 22.79 -15.67
C ASP A 75 9.58 22.58 -16.19
N ALA A 76 8.66 23.27 -15.59
CA ALA A 76 7.27 23.32 -16.01
C ALA A 76 6.92 24.76 -16.39
N GLU A 77 6.88 25.06 -17.70
CA GLU A 77 6.57 26.37 -18.26
C GLU A 77 7.44 27.51 -17.69
N GLY A 78 8.74 27.27 -17.54
CA GLY A 78 9.70 28.22 -16.97
C GLY A 78 9.68 28.32 -15.43
N ARG A 79 8.96 27.43 -14.77
CA ARG A 79 8.95 27.30 -13.30
C ARG A 79 9.71 26.05 -12.88
N ARG A 80 10.60 26.23 -11.93
CA ARG A 80 11.35 25.13 -11.32
C ARG A 80 10.49 24.41 -10.27
N VAL A 81 10.00 23.22 -10.60
CA VAL A 81 9.10 22.43 -9.76
C VAL A 81 9.85 21.26 -9.15
N LYS A 82 9.78 21.10 -7.84
CA LYS A 82 10.41 20.00 -7.11
C LYS A 82 9.53 18.75 -7.13
N VAL A 83 10.11 17.62 -7.54
CA VAL A 83 9.47 16.31 -7.57
C VAL A 83 10.15 15.39 -6.56
N LEU A 84 9.42 14.95 -5.54
CA LEU A 84 9.95 14.09 -4.47
C LEU A 84 9.80 12.61 -4.82
N SER A 85 10.81 11.81 -4.49
CA SER A 85 10.75 10.34 -4.50
C SER A 85 10.19 9.79 -3.20
N ASN A 86 9.76 8.54 -3.22
CA ASN A 86 9.51 7.75 -2.01
C ASN A 86 10.68 6.80 -1.68
N LEU A 87 11.83 6.96 -2.35
CA LEU A 87 13.06 6.20 -2.14
C LEU A 87 12.90 4.67 -2.29
N MET A 88 11.95 4.24 -3.10
CA MET A 88 11.81 2.81 -3.44
C MET A 88 12.55 2.52 -4.72
N VAL A 89 13.53 1.61 -4.65
CA VAL A 89 14.44 1.26 -5.75
C VAL A 89 14.34 -0.22 -6.09
N ASP A 90 14.86 -0.60 -7.26
CA ASP A 90 14.99 -1.99 -7.67
C ASP A 90 16.24 -2.61 -7.03
N ALA A 91 16.10 -3.68 -6.29
CA ALA A 91 17.20 -4.36 -5.62
C ALA A 91 18.18 -5.01 -6.60
N SER A 92 17.74 -5.40 -7.79
CA SER A 92 18.59 -6.04 -8.80
C SER A 92 19.70 -5.14 -9.34
N GLU A 93 19.52 -3.83 -9.27
CA GLU A 93 20.54 -2.85 -9.69
C GLU A 93 21.71 -2.75 -8.69
N TYR A 94 21.52 -3.19 -7.45
CA TYR A 94 22.51 -3.07 -6.36
C TYR A 94 23.07 -4.40 -5.90
N LEU A 95 22.29 -5.45 -6.04
CA LEU A 95 22.65 -6.79 -5.61
C LEU A 95 22.99 -7.65 -6.84
N ASN A 96 24.17 -8.25 -6.86
CA ASN A 96 24.57 -9.21 -7.89
C ASN A 96 23.92 -10.59 -7.63
N LEU A 97 22.60 -10.61 -7.46
CA LEU A 97 21.80 -11.80 -7.18
C LEU A 97 20.86 -12.07 -8.36
N THR A 98 20.59 -13.34 -8.59
CA THR A 98 19.59 -13.76 -9.58
C THR A 98 18.18 -13.49 -9.07
N GLU A 99 17.19 -13.44 -9.98
CA GLU A 99 15.78 -13.29 -9.59
C GLU A 99 15.32 -14.39 -8.60
N GLU A 100 15.80 -15.62 -8.78
CA GLU A 100 15.50 -16.75 -7.91
C GLU A 100 16.08 -16.56 -6.50
N GLU A 101 17.30 -16.02 -6.40
CA GLU A 101 17.93 -15.70 -5.10
C GLU A 101 17.24 -14.53 -4.40
N LEU A 102 16.84 -13.49 -5.14
CA LEU A 102 16.05 -12.39 -4.61
C LEU A 102 14.69 -12.89 -4.07
N GLU A 103 14.01 -13.74 -4.83
CA GLU A 103 12.75 -14.34 -4.38
C GLU A 103 12.95 -15.24 -3.16
N ALA A 104 14.05 -16.00 -3.11
CA ALA A 104 14.42 -16.83 -1.95
C ALA A 104 14.75 -15.97 -0.70
N ALA A 105 15.26 -14.74 -0.89
CA ALA A 105 15.41 -13.75 0.17
C ALA A 105 14.09 -13.10 0.60
N GLY A 106 13.00 -13.34 -0.16
CA GLY A 106 11.70 -12.72 0.05
C GLY A 106 11.57 -11.33 -0.59
N ILE A 107 12.49 -10.96 -1.49
CA ILE A 107 12.49 -9.69 -2.22
C ILE A 107 11.80 -9.91 -3.57
N ASN A 108 10.54 -9.52 -3.66
CA ASN A 108 9.74 -9.63 -4.88
C ASN A 108 9.05 -8.31 -5.25
N GLU A 109 9.45 -7.22 -4.64
CA GLU A 109 8.95 -5.87 -4.83
C GLU A 109 10.10 -4.87 -4.73
N LEU A 110 9.83 -3.59 -5.01
CA LEU A 110 10.80 -2.53 -4.79
C LEU A 110 11.18 -2.44 -3.32
N VAL A 111 12.44 -2.13 -3.07
CA VAL A 111 13.03 -2.05 -1.73
C VAL A 111 13.29 -0.60 -1.32
N TYR A 112 13.30 -0.35 -0.02
CA TYR A 112 13.57 0.97 0.54
C TYR A 112 15.07 1.25 0.57
N TYR A 113 15.51 2.22 -0.23
CA TYR A 113 16.91 2.54 -0.47
C TYR A 113 17.76 2.77 0.80
N PRO A 114 17.29 3.55 1.82
CA PRO A 114 18.10 3.77 3.02
C PRO A 114 18.38 2.50 3.85
N VAL A 115 17.51 1.51 3.83
CA VAL A 115 17.75 0.22 4.50
C VAL A 115 18.66 -0.65 3.64
N LEU A 116 18.49 -0.62 2.32
CA LEU A 116 19.37 -1.33 1.40
C LEU A 116 20.82 -0.87 1.54
N THR A 117 21.07 0.45 1.56
CA THR A 117 22.43 1.01 1.74
C THR A 117 23.04 0.60 3.06
N GLN A 118 22.29 0.58 4.16
CA GLN A 118 22.80 0.10 5.46
C GLN A 118 23.22 -1.38 5.43
N ILE A 119 22.52 -2.21 4.66
CA ILE A 119 22.88 -3.61 4.46
C ILE A 119 24.14 -3.73 3.60
N LEU A 120 24.23 -2.97 2.51
CA LEU A 120 25.39 -2.96 1.62
C LEU A 120 26.66 -2.44 2.31
N GLU A 121 26.55 -1.43 3.17
CA GLU A 121 27.68 -0.88 3.96
C GLU A 121 28.31 -1.92 4.89
N LYS A 122 27.60 -3.00 5.26
CA LYS A 122 28.15 -4.09 6.07
C LYS A 122 29.13 -4.98 5.30
N GLY A 123 29.16 -4.89 3.96
CA GLY A 123 30.08 -5.65 3.10
C GLY A 123 29.88 -7.16 3.17
N LEU A 124 28.65 -7.63 3.43
CA LEU A 124 28.32 -9.05 3.51
C LEU A 124 28.19 -9.67 2.12
N GLU A 125 28.56 -10.93 1.97
CA GLU A 125 28.46 -11.67 0.71
C GLU A 125 27.81 -13.06 0.93
N GLY A 126 27.28 -13.63 -0.14
CA GLY A 126 26.73 -15.00 -0.16
C GLY A 126 25.63 -15.23 0.89
N ASP A 127 25.78 -16.32 1.65
CA ASP A 127 24.77 -16.76 2.63
C ASP A 127 24.54 -15.76 3.76
N GLU A 128 25.58 -15.01 4.17
CA GLU A 128 25.46 -13.99 5.21
C GLU A 128 24.62 -12.81 4.73
N LEU A 129 24.81 -12.36 3.49
CA LEU A 129 23.97 -11.34 2.87
C LEU A 129 22.52 -11.81 2.77
N MET A 130 22.30 -13.06 2.34
CA MET A 130 20.96 -13.63 2.25
C MET A 130 20.26 -13.72 3.61
N ALA A 131 20.99 -14.06 4.66
CA ALA A 131 20.46 -14.09 6.03
C ALA A 131 20.07 -12.68 6.52
N GLU A 132 20.92 -11.69 6.24
CA GLU A 132 20.67 -10.29 6.61
C GLU A 132 19.48 -9.69 5.86
N LEU A 133 19.35 -9.96 4.55
CA LEU A 133 18.21 -9.54 3.73
C LEU A 133 16.90 -10.12 4.27
N ARG A 134 16.89 -11.41 4.65
CA ARG A 134 15.72 -12.06 5.26
C ARG A 134 15.37 -11.47 6.64
N ALA A 135 16.37 -11.20 7.45
CA ALA A 135 16.16 -10.63 8.78
C ALA A 135 15.55 -9.24 8.74
N ASN A 136 15.97 -8.41 7.78
CA ASN A 136 15.51 -7.03 7.61
C ASN A 136 14.39 -6.89 6.56
N ASN A 137 13.81 -7.98 6.06
CA ASN A 137 12.81 -7.95 4.98
C ASN A 137 11.60 -7.03 5.29
N ALA A 138 11.15 -6.98 6.55
CA ALA A 138 10.01 -6.15 6.95
C ALA A 138 10.30 -4.63 6.87
N GLU A 139 11.56 -4.22 7.04
CA GLU A 139 12.00 -2.83 6.92
C GLU A 139 12.41 -2.51 5.48
N LEU A 140 12.98 -3.50 4.79
CA LEU A 140 13.41 -3.39 3.40
C LEU A 140 12.20 -3.26 2.45
N ILE A 141 11.12 -4.02 2.71
CA ILE A 141 9.85 -3.94 1.95
C ILE A 141 8.73 -3.51 2.91
N PRO A 142 8.66 -2.21 3.28
CA PRO A 142 7.67 -1.73 4.23
C PRO A 142 6.26 -1.86 3.66
N LYS A 143 5.38 -2.55 4.38
CA LYS A 143 3.96 -2.69 4.04
C LYS A 143 3.09 -1.58 4.63
N HIS A 144 3.66 -0.74 5.47
CA HIS A 144 3.01 0.43 6.08
C HIS A 144 3.39 1.71 5.35
N ILE A 145 2.63 2.78 5.57
CA ILE A 145 2.95 4.11 5.03
C ILE A 145 4.17 4.67 5.76
N MET A 146 5.14 5.15 4.98
CA MET A 146 6.33 5.85 5.47
C MET A 146 6.14 7.37 5.37
N LYS A 147 7.02 8.14 6.02
CA LYS A 147 7.01 9.61 5.93
C LYS A 147 7.29 10.09 4.49
N GLU A 148 8.14 9.39 3.77
CA GLU A 148 8.47 9.66 2.36
C GLU A 148 7.24 9.50 1.46
N ASP A 149 6.39 8.50 1.71
CA ASP A 149 5.13 8.32 1.00
C ASP A 149 4.16 9.48 1.26
N ILE A 150 4.08 9.96 2.51
CA ILE A 150 3.23 11.10 2.87
C ILE A 150 3.71 12.37 2.17
N LEU A 151 5.00 12.69 2.27
CA LEU A 151 5.59 13.85 1.62
C LEU A 151 5.49 13.76 0.10
N GLY A 152 5.80 12.60 -0.46
CA GLY A 152 5.67 12.32 -1.89
C GLY A 152 4.23 12.47 -2.39
N SER A 153 3.24 12.02 -1.62
CA SER A 153 1.83 12.15 -1.98
C SER A 153 1.34 13.60 -1.96
N ILE A 154 1.74 14.38 -0.95
CA ILE A 154 1.44 15.81 -0.89
C ILE A 154 2.08 16.53 -2.09
N ASN A 155 3.36 16.24 -2.36
CA ASN A 155 4.07 16.78 -3.50
C ASN A 155 3.43 16.37 -4.83
N TYR A 156 2.96 15.12 -4.95
CA TYR A 156 2.23 14.66 -6.13
C TYR A 156 0.97 15.47 -6.39
N CYS A 157 0.16 15.71 -5.34
CA CYS A 157 -1.05 16.53 -5.45
C CYS A 157 -0.74 17.98 -5.90
N LEU A 158 0.32 18.58 -5.35
CA LEU A 158 0.75 19.91 -5.75
C LEU A 158 1.28 19.96 -7.20
N ASN A 159 1.97 18.92 -7.60
CA ASN A 159 2.57 18.80 -8.94
C ASN A 159 1.54 18.59 -10.06
N LEU A 160 0.33 18.10 -9.74
CA LEU A 160 -0.76 17.97 -10.72
C LEU A 160 -1.14 19.32 -11.36
N GLU A 161 -1.03 20.42 -10.60
CA GLU A 161 -1.26 21.77 -11.12
C GLU A 161 -0.31 22.14 -12.28
N TYR A 162 0.90 21.54 -12.28
CA TYR A 162 1.93 21.75 -13.29
C TYR A 162 1.97 20.65 -14.36
N GLY A 163 0.95 19.81 -14.44
CA GLY A 163 0.88 18.70 -15.40
C GLY A 163 1.84 17.54 -15.10
N ILE A 164 2.50 17.53 -13.92
CA ILE A 164 3.40 16.46 -13.50
C ILE A 164 2.61 15.41 -12.71
N GLY A 165 2.22 14.33 -13.37
CA GLY A 165 1.37 13.28 -12.84
C GLY A 165 0.05 13.17 -13.60
N GLN A 166 -0.82 12.28 -13.15
CA GLN A 166 -2.12 12.03 -13.77
C GLN A 166 -3.18 11.81 -12.70
N ASP A 167 -4.37 12.34 -12.94
CA ASP A 167 -5.54 12.03 -12.14
C ASP A 167 -5.96 10.57 -12.33
N ASP A 168 -6.53 9.99 -11.27
CA ASP A 168 -7.08 8.65 -11.33
C ASP A 168 -8.53 8.69 -11.82
N ASP A 169 -8.84 7.86 -12.83
CA ASP A 169 -10.20 7.56 -13.18
C ASP A 169 -10.80 6.61 -12.13
N ILE A 170 -11.81 7.09 -11.41
CA ILE A 170 -12.50 6.35 -10.34
C ILE A 170 -13.20 5.10 -10.89
N ASP A 171 -13.72 5.15 -12.12
CA ASP A 171 -14.46 4.06 -12.73
C ASP A 171 -13.58 3.00 -13.38
N HIS A 172 -12.28 3.30 -13.58
CA HIS A 172 -11.34 2.35 -14.13
C HIS A 172 -11.14 1.15 -13.19
N LEU A 173 -11.30 -0.08 -13.71
CA LEU A 173 -11.20 -1.31 -12.90
C LEU A 173 -9.84 -1.51 -12.22
N GLY A 174 -8.77 -0.86 -12.69
CA GLY A 174 -7.48 -0.80 -12.00
C GLY A 174 -7.52 -0.02 -10.69
N ASN A 175 -8.48 0.88 -10.51
CA ASN A 175 -8.68 1.71 -9.32
C ASN A 175 -9.82 1.20 -8.42
N ARG A 176 -10.70 0.35 -8.98
CA ARG A 176 -11.80 -0.31 -8.26
C ARG A 176 -11.37 -1.73 -7.91
N ARG A 177 -11.04 -1.93 -6.64
CA ARG A 177 -10.58 -3.23 -6.14
C ARG A 177 -11.75 -4.09 -5.63
N ILE A 178 -11.75 -5.37 -5.99
CA ILE A 178 -12.68 -6.34 -5.43
C ILE A 178 -12.13 -6.80 -4.08
N ARG A 179 -12.96 -6.72 -3.03
CA ARG A 179 -12.62 -7.23 -1.70
C ARG A 179 -13.10 -8.66 -1.56
N ALA A 180 -12.18 -9.57 -1.28
CA ALA A 180 -12.49 -10.96 -1.01
C ALA A 180 -13.10 -11.17 0.38
N VAL A 181 -13.70 -12.33 0.60
CA VAL A 181 -14.31 -12.70 1.88
C VAL A 181 -13.33 -12.61 3.04
N GLY A 182 -12.07 -12.98 2.85
CA GLY A 182 -11.03 -12.93 3.87
C GLY A 182 -10.82 -11.52 4.42
N GLU A 183 -10.81 -10.49 3.55
CA GLU A 183 -10.68 -9.09 3.96
C GLU A 183 -11.91 -8.59 4.73
N LEU A 184 -13.11 -8.96 4.28
CA LEU A 184 -14.35 -8.62 4.97
C LEU A 184 -14.41 -9.24 6.37
N LEU A 185 -14.01 -10.50 6.51
CA LEU A 185 -13.92 -11.19 7.79
C LEU A 185 -12.84 -10.60 8.69
N GLN A 186 -11.68 -10.21 8.15
CA GLN A 186 -10.62 -9.52 8.88
C GLN A 186 -11.15 -8.22 9.50
N ASN A 187 -11.94 -7.45 8.78
CA ASN A 187 -12.54 -6.22 9.28
C ASN A 187 -13.51 -6.51 10.42
N GLN A 188 -14.35 -7.55 10.31
CA GLN A 188 -15.27 -7.95 11.37
C GLN A 188 -14.55 -8.50 12.61
N TYR A 189 -13.51 -9.29 12.40
CA TYR A 189 -12.65 -9.76 13.49
C TYR A 189 -12.01 -8.60 14.23
N ARG A 190 -11.50 -7.59 13.52
CA ARG A 190 -10.93 -6.37 14.13
C ARG A 190 -11.94 -5.61 14.97
N ILE A 191 -13.19 -5.47 14.49
CA ILE A 191 -14.30 -4.87 15.27
C ILE A 191 -14.55 -5.68 16.54
N GLY A 192 -14.58 -7.00 16.44
CA GLY A 192 -14.73 -7.90 17.58
C GLY A 192 -13.59 -7.77 18.59
N MET A 193 -12.35 -7.68 18.13
CA MET A 193 -11.17 -7.46 18.97
C MET A 193 -11.20 -6.10 19.68
N SER A 194 -11.59 -5.04 18.99
CA SER A 194 -11.73 -3.71 19.59
C SER A 194 -12.86 -3.67 20.66
N ARG A 195 -13.97 -4.38 20.42
CA ARG A 195 -15.03 -4.54 21.43
C ARG A 195 -14.51 -5.32 22.64
N MET A 196 -13.74 -6.38 22.43
CA MET A 196 -13.13 -7.18 23.49
C MET A 196 -12.11 -6.36 24.30
N GLU A 197 -11.24 -5.62 23.64
CA GLU A 197 -10.26 -4.73 24.29
C GLU A 197 -10.96 -3.73 25.23
N ARG A 198 -12.04 -3.12 24.77
CA ARG A 198 -12.81 -2.18 25.60
C ARG A 198 -13.36 -2.85 26.87
N VAL A 199 -13.92 -4.08 26.74
CA VAL A 199 -14.43 -4.83 27.88
C VAL A 199 -13.31 -5.23 28.84
N VAL A 200 -12.14 -5.63 28.33
CA VAL A 200 -10.96 -5.95 29.14
C VAL A 200 -10.50 -4.71 29.91
N ARG A 201 -10.41 -3.57 29.26
CA ARG A 201 -10.00 -2.30 29.89
C ARG A 201 -10.99 -1.87 30.98
N GLU A 202 -12.28 -2.02 30.75
CA GLU A 202 -13.32 -1.76 31.75
C GLU A 202 -13.18 -2.69 32.96
N ARG A 203 -13.00 -3.98 32.76
CA ARG A 203 -12.80 -4.95 33.84
C ARG A 203 -11.53 -4.70 34.63
N MET A 204 -10.44 -4.30 33.97
CA MET A 204 -9.19 -3.94 34.66
C MET A 204 -9.33 -2.71 35.55
N SER A 205 -10.26 -1.80 35.25
CA SER A 205 -10.51 -0.62 36.07
C SER A 205 -11.49 -0.87 37.24
N THR A 206 -12.33 -1.90 37.12
CA THR A 206 -13.40 -2.18 38.11
C THR A 206 -13.07 -3.31 39.09
N ASN A 207 -12.18 -4.24 38.72
CA ASN A 207 -11.86 -5.40 39.55
C ASN A 207 -10.62 -5.14 40.43
N ASP A 208 -10.54 -5.85 41.55
CA ASP A 208 -9.40 -5.78 42.44
C ASP A 208 -8.14 -6.35 41.80
N PRO A 209 -6.99 -5.67 41.88
CA PRO A 209 -5.75 -6.12 41.26
C PRO A 209 -5.26 -7.52 41.64
N SER A 210 -5.67 -7.98 42.85
CA SER A 210 -5.30 -9.31 43.38
C SER A 210 -5.96 -10.49 42.66
N ASP A 211 -7.13 -10.26 42.04
CA ASP A 211 -7.95 -11.30 41.40
C ASP A 211 -7.84 -11.28 39.86
N LEU A 212 -7.02 -10.42 39.31
CA LEU A 212 -6.87 -10.27 37.88
C LEU A 212 -6.05 -11.43 37.26
N THR A 213 -6.73 -12.29 36.54
CA THR A 213 -6.09 -13.32 35.69
C THR A 213 -6.45 -13.08 34.23
N PRO A 214 -5.59 -13.45 33.26
CA PRO A 214 -5.91 -13.33 31.84
C PRO A 214 -7.22 -14.03 31.47
N GLN A 215 -7.53 -15.14 32.12
CA GLN A 215 -8.76 -15.92 31.90
C GLN A 215 -10.02 -15.20 32.37
N SER A 216 -9.95 -14.44 33.48
CA SER A 216 -11.07 -13.65 33.99
C SER A 216 -11.34 -12.40 33.16
N LEU A 217 -10.29 -11.85 32.53
CA LEU A 217 -10.37 -10.63 31.72
C LEU A 217 -10.85 -10.88 30.30
N ILE A 218 -10.34 -11.94 29.65
CA ILE A 218 -10.58 -12.20 28.24
C ILE A 218 -11.94 -12.88 28.05
N ASN A 219 -12.78 -12.29 27.20
CA ASN A 219 -14.07 -12.84 26.82
C ASN A 219 -14.16 -12.92 25.29
N ILE A 220 -14.30 -14.13 24.75
CA ILE A 220 -14.39 -14.40 23.31
C ILE A 220 -15.76 -14.00 22.70
N LYS A 221 -16.80 -13.79 23.52
CA LYS A 221 -18.16 -13.51 23.05
C LYS A 221 -18.25 -12.32 22.08
N PRO A 222 -17.59 -11.17 22.30
CA PRO A 222 -17.64 -10.03 21.37
C PRO A 222 -17.10 -10.36 19.97
N VAL A 223 -16.06 -11.17 19.87
CA VAL A 223 -15.48 -11.62 18.61
C VAL A 223 -16.43 -12.55 17.88
N THR A 224 -16.95 -13.55 18.59
CA THR A 224 -17.93 -14.49 18.03
C THR A 224 -19.21 -13.78 17.59
N ALA A 225 -19.68 -12.79 18.36
CA ALA A 225 -20.84 -11.98 18.00
C ALA A 225 -20.61 -11.18 16.72
N ALA A 226 -19.42 -10.54 16.55
CA ALA A 226 -19.10 -9.77 15.36
C ALA A 226 -19.06 -10.66 14.09
N VAL A 227 -18.49 -11.87 14.18
CA VAL A 227 -18.48 -12.82 13.07
C VAL A 227 -19.89 -13.32 12.74
N LYS A 228 -20.70 -13.64 13.75
CA LYS A 228 -22.10 -14.05 13.54
C LYS A 228 -22.95 -12.92 12.96
N GLU A 229 -22.72 -11.67 13.38
CA GLU A 229 -23.38 -10.48 12.84
C GLU A 229 -23.09 -10.33 11.34
N PHE A 230 -21.84 -10.58 10.91
CA PHE A 230 -21.47 -10.52 9.50
C PHE A 230 -22.26 -11.53 8.67
N PHE A 231 -22.29 -12.80 9.06
CA PHE A 231 -22.99 -13.84 8.30
C PHE A 231 -24.52 -13.76 8.39
N GLY A 232 -25.06 -13.23 9.49
CA GLY A 232 -26.51 -13.20 9.73
C GLY A 232 -27.22 -11.93 9.28
N SER A 233 -26.54 -10.78 9.31
CA SER A 233 -27.19 -9.49 9.07
C SER A 233 -26.43 -8.55 8.13
N SER A 234 -25.24 -8.92 7.66
CA SER A 234 -24.53 -8.11 6.68
C SER A 234 -25.22 -8.15 5.32
N GLN A 235 -25.36 -6.99 4.69
CA GLN A 235 -25.90 -6.88 3.34
C GLN A 235 -25.01 -7.56 2.27
N LEU A 236 -23.74 -7.77 2.57
CA LEU A 236 -22.79 -8.44 1.67
C LEU A 236 -22.83 -9.96 1.78
N SER A 237 -23.42 -10.50 2.87
CA SER A 237 -23.65 -11.92 3.04
C SER A 237 -25.09 -12.24 2.66
N GLN A 238 -25.28 -12.91 1.53
CA GLN A 238 -26.59 -13.21 0.96
C GLN A 238 -26.75 -14.71 0.73
N PHE A 239 -27.99 -15.19 0.72
CA PHE A 239 -28.28 -16.55 0.29
C PHE A 239 -27.97 -16.70 -1.22
N MET A 240 -27.36 -17.81 -1.59
CA MET A 240 -27.09 -18.13 -2.98
C MET A 240 -28.30 -18.84 -3.58
N ASP A 241 -28.74 -18.40 -4.76
CA ASP A 241 -29.75 -19.10 -5.54
C ASP A 241 -29.18 -20.45 -6.04
N GLN A 242 -29.82 -21.54 -5.66
CA GLN A 242 -29.41 -22.90 -6.04
C GLN A 242 -30.52 -23.70 -6.76
N ASN A 243 -31.68 -23.08 -7.01
CA ASN A 243 -32.81 -23.76 -7.69
C ASN A 243 -32.56 -23.95 -9.18
N ASN A 244 -31.88 -23.00 -9.83
CA ASN A 244 -31.54 -23.05 -11.24
C ASN A 244 -30.01 -22.96 -11.40
N PRO A 245 -29.36 -23.90 -12.10
CA PRO A 245 -27.90 -23.86 -12.32
C PRO A 245 -27.41 -22.56 -12.97
N LEU A 246 -28.20 -21.96 -13.84
CA LEU A 246 -27.86 -20.68 -14.48
C LEU A 246 -27.91 -19.50 -13.48
N ALA A 247 -28.90 -19.48 -12.60
CA ALA A 247 -29.00 -18.47 -11.54
C ALA A 247 -27.83 -18.60 -10.54
N GLU A 248 -27.49 -19.83 -10.17
CA GLU A 248 -26.34 -20.12 -9.32
C GLU A 248 -25.02 -19.64 -9.94
N LEU A 249 -24.78 -19.93 -11.23
CA LEU A 249 -23.61 -19.47 -11.96
C LEU A 249 -23.53 -17.94 -12.03
N THR A 250 -24.65 -17.29 -12.33
CA THR A 250 -24.75 -15.83 -12.37
C THR A 250 -24.43 -15.22 -11.02
N HIS A 251 -24.92 -15.82 -9.93
CA HIS A 251 -24.68 -15.36 -8.57
C HIS A 251 -23.19 -15.52 -8.17
N LYS A 252 -22.55 -16.63 -8.55
CA LYS A 252 -21.11 -16.87 -8.33
C LYS A 252 -20.22 -15.89 -9.09
N ARG A 253 -20.66 -15.42 -10.25
CA ARG A 253 -19.89 -14.47 -11.11
C ARG A 253 -20.18 -13.01 -10.81
N ARG A 254 -20.99 -12.70 -9.81
CA ARG A 254 -21.27 -11.31 -9.41
C ARG A 254 -20.05 -10.66 -8.79
N LEU A 255 -19.65 -9.50 -9.32
CA LEU A 255 -18.53 -8.70 -8.84
C LEU A 255 -18.98 -7.47 -8.04
N SER A 256 -20.13 -6.90 -8.40
CA SER A 256 -20.69 -5.73 -7.71
C SER A 256 -21.86 -6.14 -6.83
N ALA A 257 -21.92 -5.57 -5.62
CA ALA A 257 -23.08 -5.75 -4.73
C ALA A 257 -24.34 -5.01 -5.22
N LEU A 258 -24.18 -4.04 -6.12
CA LEU A 258 -25.27 -3.25 -6.69
C LEU A 258 -25.97 -3.98 -7.86
N GLY A 259 -27.26 -3.71 -8.02
CA GLY A 259 -28.03 -4.16 -9.17
C GLY A 259 -29.11 -5.19 -8.82
N PRO A 260 -29.73 -5.82 -9.85
CA PRO A 260 -30.80 -6.78 -9.66
C PRO A 260 -30.40 -7.94 -8.75
N GLY A 261 -31.17 -8.20 -7.70
CA GLY A 261 -30.88 -9.23 -6.69
C GLY A 261 -29.78 -8.83 -5.68
N GLY A 262 -29.27 -7.60 -5.71
CA GLY A 262 -28.28 -7.05 -4.78
C GLY A 262 -28.80 -5.83 -4.03
N LEU A 263 -27.87 -4.97 -3.62
CA LEU A 263 -28.13 -3.73 -2.88
C LEU A 263 -28.65 -2.63 -3.80
N SER A 264 -29.59 -1.82 -3.31
CA SER A 264 -29.94 -0.53 -3.91
C SER A 264 -28.86 0.51 -3.57
N ARG A 265 -28.74 1.55 -4.42
CA ARG A 265 -27.79 2.65 -4.21
C ARG A 265 -27.98 3.34 -2.85
N ASP A 266 -29.22 3.51 -2.43
CA ASP A 266 -29.55 4.15 -1.15
C ASP A 266 -29.06 3.36 0.06
N ARG A 267 -28.94 2.03 -0.05
CA ARG A 267 -28.45 1.15 1.01
C ARG A 267 -26.93 0.97 0.99
N ALA A 268 -26.30 1.15 -0.17
CA ALA A 268 -24.87 1.00 -0.36
C ALA A 268 -24.07 2.26 -0.03
N GLY A 269 -24.74 3.42 0.13
CA GLY A 269 -24.11 4.72 0.29
C GLY A 269 -23.97 5.48 -1.03
N PHE A 270 -23.80 6.81 -0.93
CA PHE A 270 -23.78 7.69 -2.08
C PHE A 270 -22.41 7.83 -2.73
N GLU A 271 -21.33 7.57 -1.98
CA GLU A 271 -19.99 7.66 -2.53
C GLU A 271 -19.59 6.40 -3.31
N VAL A 272 -18.85 6.58 -4.40
CA VAL A 272 -18.37 5.46 -5.23
C VAL A 272 -17.54 4.47 -4.40
N ARG A 273 -16.80 4.95 -3.42
CA ARG A 273 -16.01 4.10 -2.50
C ARG A 273 -16.85 3.22 -1.58
N ASP A 274 -18.09 3.59 -1.31
CA ASP A 274 -19.00 2.83 -0.42
C ASP A 274 -19.62 1.61 -1.12
N VAL A 275 -19.49 1.53 -2.44
CA VAL A 275 -20.08 0.49 -3.32
C VAL A 275 -19.30 -0.82 -3.25
N HIS A 276 -18.15 -0.84 -2.66
CA HIS A 276 -17.25 -1.98 -2.55
C HIS A 276 -17.12 -2.51 -1.15
#